data_8d5625c592011d6ca3bea5858236a61b
#
_entry.id   8d5625c592011d6ca3bea5858236a61b
#
_cell.length_a   1.000
_cell.length_b   1.000
_cell.length_c   1.000
_cell.angle_alpha   90.00
_cell.angle_beta   90.00
_cell.angle_gamma   90.00
#
_symmetry.space_group_name_H-M   'P 1'
#
loop_
_entity.id
_entity.type
_entity.pdbx_description
1 polymer ?
#
loop_
_entity_poly.entity_id
_entity_poly.type
_entity_poly.pdbx_seq_one_letter_code
_entity_poly.pdbx_strand_id
1 'polypeptide(L)'
;MAFGKIASGLILAGALWPADFPVRHEHVHKGCSGAMTVDGAGIRFAGPKKHAWTWKYEDIQQLTLAPGRLHILTYKDSKLRLGADVSYTFTGEIPVGALYPQWRAKLDQRFVAAVGQASDLPSLPAKHVAAIRGSEGALTFAPDSIVYAAANDSRTWRYSDIQFISSSGPFQLTVTTFEKQFNFQLKQPMPESRYNQLWLDIERKNGRIQ
;
A
#
# COMPACT_ATOMS: atom_id res chain seq x y z
N MET A 1 -15.99 -3.76 -55.12
CA MET A 1 -15.30 -4.62 -54.14
C MET A 1 -14.29 -3.78 -53.42
N ALA A 2 -14.57 -3.39 -52.18
CA ALA A 2 -13.70 -2.54 -51.37
C ALA A 2 -13.06 -3.41 -50.27
N PHE A 3 -11.75 -3.55 -50.34
CA PHE A 3 -10.96 -4.26 -49.30
C PHE A 3 -10.73 -3.32 -48.12
N GLY A 4 -11.37 -3.63 -47.01
CA GLY A 4 -11.11 -2.96 -45.73
C GLY A 4 -9.77 -3.38 -45.18
N LYS A 5 -8.88 -2.40 -44.91
CA LYS A 5 -7.62 -2.58 -44.16
C LYS A 5 -7.95 -2.73 -42.67
N ILE A 6 -7.71 -3.91 -42.13
CA ILE A 6 -7.71 -4.14 -40.68
C ILE A 6 -6.39 -3.58 -40.14
N ALA A 7 -6.46 -2.49 -39.40
CA ALA A 7 -5.34 -1.96 -38.66
C ALA A 7 -5.12 -2.84 -37.42
N SER A 8 -4.09 -3.69 -37.45
CA SER A 8 -3.61 -4.41 -36.27
C SER A 8 -2.98 -3.41 -35.31
N GLY A 9 -3.71 -3.08 -34.26
CA GLY A 9 -3.15 -2.32 -33.15
C GLY A 9 -2.11 -3.14 -32.41
N LEU A 10 -0.85 -2.75 -32.51
CA LEU A 10 0.27 -3.27 -31.73
C LEU A 10 0.02 -2.84 -30.26
N ILE A 11 -0.40 -3.78 -29.42
CA ILE A 11 -0.37 -3.59 -27.97
C ILE A 11 1.10 -3.64 -27.57
N LEU A 12 1.74 -2.49 -27.41
CA LEU A 12 3.03 -2.35 -26.76
C LEU A 12 2.87 -2.81 -25.32
N ALA A 13 3.25 -4.06 -25.06
CA ALA A 13 3.50 -4.54 -23.71
C ALA A 13 4.59 -3.62 -23.12
N GLY A 14 4.17 -2.72 -22.22
CA GLY A 14 5.08 -1.77 -21.60
C GLY A 14 6.21 -2.50 -20.90
N ALA A 15 7.39 -2.49 -21.48
CA ALA A 15 8.59 -2.93 -20.82
C ALA A 15 8.73 -2.13 -19.52
N LEU A 16 8.91 -2.83 -18.40
CA LEU A 16 9.25 -2.23 -17.12
C LEU A 16 10.58 -1.47 -17.30
N TRP A 17 10.52 -0.18 -17.43
CA TRP A 17 11.70 0.66 -17.54
C TRP A 17 12.38 0.69 -16.19
N PRO A 18 13.70 0.50 -16.11
CA PRO A 18 14.41 0.89 -14.90
C PRO A 18 14.16 2.39 -14.71
N ALA A 19 13.51 2.74 -13.62
CA ALA A 19 13.29 4.14 -13.28
C ALA A 19 14.37 4.54 -12.28
N ASP A 20 15.24 5.47 -12.69
CA ASP A 20 16.23 6.08 -11.81
C ASP A 20 15.80 7.50 -11.48
N PHE A 21 15.72 7.83 -10.20
CA PHE A 21 15.35 9.17 -9.76
C PHE A 21 16.05 9.55 -8.46
N PRO A 22 16.37 10.85 -8.27
CA PRO A 22 17.01 11.33 -7.06
C PRO A 22 16.03 11.34 -5.89
N VAL A 23 16.48 10.85 -4.74
CA VAL A 23 15.71 10.87 -3.51
C VAL A 23 16.59 11.18 -2.31
N ARG A 24 15.93 11.58 -1.23
CA ARG A 24 16.53 11.76 0.08
C ARG A 24 15.94 10.75 1.05
N HIS A 25 16.76 9.90 1.63
CA HIS A 25 16.36 9.02 2.72
C HIS A 25 16.24 9.81 4.02
N GLU A 26 15.11 9.69 4.71
CA GLU A 26 14.86 10.37 5.98
C GLU A 26 15.52 9.62 7.15
N HIS A 27 16.22 10.34 7.99
CA HIS A 27 16.79 9.87 9.27
C HIS A 27 16.34 10.73 10.42
N VAL A 28 16.51 10.23 11.65
CA VAL A 28 16.14 10.94 12.88
C VAL A 28 16.88 12.30 12.99
N HIS A 29 18.14 12.37 12.57
CA HIS A 29 18.93 13.59 12.71
C HIS A 29 19.18 14.31 11.37
N LYS A 30 19.64 13.63 10.36
CA LYS A 30 20.00 14.25 9.07
C LYS A 30 19.86 13.24 7.94
N GLY A 31 18.93 13.50 7.04
CA GLY A 31 18.72 12.66 5.86
C GLY A 31 19.91 12.64 4.91
N CYS A 32 20.01 11.60 4.10
CA CYS A 32 21.05 11.47 3.07
C CYS A 32 20.43 11.39 1.67
N SER A 33 21.05 12.07 0.71
CA SER A 33 20.64 12.06 -0.69
C SER A 33 21.30 10.91 -1.45
N GLY A 34 20.60 10.35 -2.42
CA GLY A 34 21.07 9.26 -3.27
C GLY A 34 20.16 9.07 -4.47
N ALA A 35 20.42 8.03 -5.24
CA ALA A 35 19.60 7.61 -6.36
C ALA A 35 18.79 6.38 -5.98
N MET A 36 17.51 6.38 -6.36
CA MET A 36 16.63 5.24 -6.30
C MET A 36 16.51 4.63 -7.67
N THR A 37 16.80 3.33 -7.78
CA THR A 37 16.56 2.53 -8.99
C THR A 37 15.43 1.56 -8.72
N VAL A 38 14.44 1.52 -9.61
CA VAL A 38 13.34 0.56 -9.59
C VAL A 38 13.38 -0.24 -10.87
N ASP A 39 13.47 -1.55 -10.77
CA ASP A 39 13.51 -2.46 -11.92
C ASP A 39 12.65 -3.71 -11.71
N GLY A 40 12.76 -4.63 -12.64
CA GLY A 40 12.04 -5.90 -12.59
C GLY A 40 12.41 -6.80 -11.41
N ALA A 41 13.57 -6.65 -10.80
CA ALA A 41 14.07 -7.48 -9.72
C ALA A 41 13.76 -6.89 -8.34
N GLY A 42 13.64 -5.55 -8.23
CA GLY A 42 13.39 -4.92 -6.95
C GLY A 42 13.61 -3.41 -6.93
N ILE A 43 13.92 -2.91 -5.76
CA ILE A 43 14.20 -1.50 -5.49
C ILE A 43 15.60 -1.39 -4.90
N ARG A 44 16.40 -0.45 -5.42
CA ARG A 44 17.74 -0.18 -4.93
C ARG A 44 17.87 1.30 -4.58
N PHE A 45 18.46 1.59 -3.45
CA PHE A 45 18.89 2.94 -3.07
C PHE A 45 20.40 2.97 -3.00
N ALA A 46 21.02 3.87 -3.76
CA ALA A 46 22.45 4.18 -3.75
C ALA A 46 22.68 5.51 -3.04
N GLY A 47 22.95 5.47 -1.76
CA GLY A 47 23.30 6.62 -0.93
C GLY A 47 24.78 6.63 -0.55
N PRO A 48 25.23 7.60 0.27
CA PRO A 48 26.63 7.73 0.70
C PRO A 48 27.03 6.62 1.65
N LYS A 49 28.24 6.07 1.46
CA LYS A 49 28.91 5.08 2.35
C LYS A 49 28.04 3.85 2.66
N LYS A 50 27.62 3.72 3.93
CA LYS A 50 26.83 2.58 4.44
C LYS A 50 25.34 2.68 4.16
N HIS A 51 24.89 3.71 3.50
CA HIS A 51 23.48 3.97 3.20
C HIS A 51 23.17 3.53 1.77
N ALA A 52 23.41 2.27 1.48
CA ALA A 52 22.98 1.63 0.25
C ALA A 52 22.18 0.39 0.61
N TRP A 53 20.99 0.24 0.02
CA TRP A 53 20.11 -0.90 0.25
C TRP A 53 19.56 -1.43 -1.06
N THR A 54 19.30 -2.72 -1.06
CA THR A 54 18.58 -3.39 -2.13
C THR A 54 17.49 -4.23 -1.48
N TRP A 55 16.27 -4.09 -1.97
CA TRP A 55 15.13 -4.89 -1.56
C TRP A 55 14.62 -5.64 -2.76
N LYS A 56 14.55 -6.96 -2.67
CA LYS A 56 13.74 -7.74 -3.57
C LYS A 56 12.28 -7.50 -3.25
N TYR A 57 11.39 -7.67 -4.21
CA TYR A 57 9.96 -7.49 -3.94
C TYR A 57 9.41 -8.46 -2.89
N GLU A 58 9.99 -9.65 -2.77
CA GLU A 58 9.64 -10.62 -1.73
C GLU A 58 9.98 -10.18 -0.31
N ASP A 59 10.96 -9.27 -0.15
CA ASP A 59 11.37 -8.71 1.14
C ASP A 59 10.47 -7.55 1.60
N ILE A 60 9.58 -7.07 0.73
CA ILE A 60 8.76 -5.89 0.96
C ILE A 60 7.37 -6.30 1.44
N GLN A 61 6.98 -5.81 2.59
CA GLN A 61 5.65 -6.00 3.16
C GLN A 61 4.63 -5.00 2.62
N GLN A 62 5.05 -3.74 2.46
CA GLN A 62 4.16 -2.67 1.99
C GLN A 62 4.97 -1.56 1.32
N LEU A 63 4.48 -1.10 0.16
CA LEU A 63 4.91 0.14 -0.48
C LEU A 63 3.82 1.19 -0.36
N THR A 64 4.20 2.38 0.09
CA THR A 64 3.29 3.52 0.13
C THR A 64 3.84 4.64 -0.72
N LEU A 65 3.07 5.04 -1.72
CA LEU A 65 3.35 6.17 -2.58
C LEU A 65 2.49 7.36 -2.15
N ALA A 66 3.12 8.50 -1.95
CA ALA A 66 2.45 9.78 -1.75
C ALA A 66 3.15 10.84 -2.59
N PRO A 67 2.52 12.00 -2.87
CA PRO A 67 3.20 13.10 -3.55
C PRO A 67 4.52 13.44 -2.85
N GLY A 68 5.63 13.33 -3.57
CA GLY A 68 6.96 13.60 -3.03
C GLY A 68 7.49 12.61 -2.00
N ARG A 69 6.83 11.47 -1.76
CA ARG A 69 7.20 10.52 -0.72
C ARG A 69 7.01 9.06 -1.13
N LEU A 70 8.00 8.22 -0.79
CA LEU A 70 7.94 6.77 -0.86
C LEU A 70 8.26 6.20 0.51
N HIS A 71 7.40 5.32 1.02
CA HIS A 71 7.64 4.56 2.24
C HIS A 71 7.71 3.07 1.90
N ILE A 72 8.78 2.41 2.34
CA ILE A 72 9.01 0.98 2.16
C ILE A 72 8.98 0.32 3.53
N LEU A 73 8.05 -0.58 3.77
CA LEU A 73 8.01 -1.44 4.94
C LEU A 73 8.46 -2.84 4.53
N THR A 74 9.37 -3.43 5.29
CA THR A 74 9.94 -4.75 4.99
C THR A 74 9.48 -5.78 6.01
N TYR A 75 9.70 -7.07 5.73
CA TYR A 75 9.47 -8.17 6.70
C TYR A 75 10.61 -8.33 7.72
N LYS A 76 11.61 -7.47 7.66
CA LYS A 76 12.75 -7.55 8.57
C LYS A 76 12.43 -6.93 9.92
N ASP A 77 12.62 -7.69 10.99
CA ASP A 77 12.43 -7.20 12.35
C ASP A 77 13.36 -6.03 12.71
N SER A 78 12.82 -5.06 13.40
CA SER A 78 13.59 -3.95 13.95
C SER A 78 14.33 -4.39 15.21
N LYS A 79 15.64 -4.23 15.22
CA LYS A 79 16.46 -4.50 16.42
C LYS A 79 16.22 -3.51 17.57
N LEU A 80 15.64 -2.35 17.28
CA LEU A 80 15.46 -1.27 18.24
C LEU A 80 14.02 -1.13 18.77
N ARG A 81 13.06 -1.80 18.12
CA ARG A 81 11.64 -1.74 18.50
C ARG A 81 11.07 -3.15 18.45
N LEU A 82 10.80 -3.71 19.62
CA LEU A 82 10.16 -5.03 19.72
C LEU A 82 8.81 -5.04 19.00
N GLY A 83 8.60 -6.03 18.17
CA GLY A 83 7.37 -6.23 17.41
C GLY A 83 7.12 -5.21 16.29
N ALA A 84 8.16 -4.51 15.84
CA ALA A 84 8.08 -3.60 14.70
C ALA A 84 9.06 -4.01 13.60
N ASP A 85 8.61 -3.90 12.37
CA ASP A 85 9.41 -4.14 11.18
C ASP A 85 10.23 -2.92 10.79
N VAL A 86 11.33 -3.15 10.09
CA VAL A 86 12.17 -2.07 9.55
C VAL A 86 11.45 -1.39 8.40
N SER A 87 11.39 -0.07 8.47
CA SER A 87 10.84 0.76 7.40
C SER A 87 11.81 1.85 6.98
N TYR A 88 11.65 2.30 5.74
CA TYR A 88 12.46 3.34 5.11
C TYR A 88 11.55 4.38 4.48
N THR A 89 11.87 5.65 4.69
CA THR A 89 11.13 6.77 4.09
C THR A 89 12.05 7.58 3.21
N PHE A 90 11.60 7.83 1.99
CA PHE A 90 12.30 8.63 1.00
C PHE A 90 11.43 9.79 0.56
N THR A 91 12.06 10.94 0.34
CA THR A 91 11.43 12.15 -0.19
C THR A 91 12.13 12.59 -1.46
N GLY A 92 11.40 13.24 -2.37
CA GLY A 92 11.93 13.73 -3.65
C GLY A 92 10.88 13.75 -4.75
N GLU A 93 11.33 13.91 -5.98
CA GLU A 93 10.46 13.86 -7.17
C GLU A 93 10.13 12.42 -7.56
N ILE A 94 9.31 11.77 -6.75
CA ILE A 94 8.95 10.37 -6.94
C ILE A 94 7.90 10.27 -8.05
N PRO A 95 8.16 9.49 -9.12
CA PRO A 95 7.27 9.37 -10.26
C PRO A 95 6.07 8.45 -9.95
N VAL A 96 5.19 8.89 -9.05
CA VAL A 96 4.05 8.09 -8.53
C VAL A 96 3.17 7.55 -9.65
N GLY A 97 2.87 8.39 -10.67
CA GLY A 97 2.02 7.99 -11.80
C GLY A 97 2.61 6.88 -12.66
N ALA A 98 3.94 6.76 -12.72
CA ALA A 98 4.63 5.67 -13.42
C ALA A 98 4.79 4.43 -12.55
N LEU A 99 5.18 4.61 -11.29
CA LEU A 99 5.48 3.50 -10.37
C LEU A 99 4.22 2.76 -9.90
N TYR A 100 3.15 3.49 -9.60
CA TYR A 100 1.95 2.89 -9.01
C TYR A 100 1.30 1.81 -9.89
N PRO A 101 1.02 2.03 -11.19
CA PRO A 101 0.48 1.00 -12.06
C PRO A 101 1.41 -0.21 -12.21
N GLN A 102 2.72 0.04 -12.34
CA GLN A 102 3.71 -1.02 -12.50
C GLN A 102 3.81 -1.91 -11.26
N TRP A 103 3.88 -1.30 -10.08
CA TRP A 103 3.95 -2.05 -8.83
C TRP A 103 2.65 -2.79 -8.52
N ARG A 104 1.48 -2.18 -8.79
CA ARG A 104 0.21 -2.89 -8.64
C ARG A 104 0.08 -4.13 -9.54
N ALA A 105 0.55 -4.02 -10.77
CA ALA A 105 0.54 -5.15 -11.71
C ALA A 105 1.49 -6.27 -11.29
N LYS A 106 2.62 -5.93 -10.65
CA LYS A 106 3.67 -6.89 -10.31
C LYS A 106 3.56 -7.46 -8.90
N LEU A 107 3.18 -6.63 -7.94
CA LEU A 107 3.24 -6.95 -6.52
C LEU A 107 1.87 -7.29 -5.99
N ASP A 108 1.02 -7.95 -6.62
CA ASP A 108 -0.30 -8.17 -6.04
C ASP A 108 -0.85 -6.97 -5.23
N GLN A 109 -2.11 -6.69 -5.26
CA GLN A 109 -2.72 -5.47 -4.68
C GLN A 109 -2.41 -5.22 -3.20
N ARG A 110 -2.03 -6.26 -2.47
CA ARG A 110 -1.75 -6.21 -1.03
C ARG A 110 -0.54 -5.39 -0.61
N PHE A 111 0.38 -5.07 -1.53
CA PHE A 111 1.65 -4.44 -1.16
C PHE A 111 1.76 -2.97 -1.54
N VAL A 112 0.83 -2.44 -2.32
CA VAL A 112 0.95 -1.09 -2.87
C VAL A 112 -0.26 -0.25 -2.51
N ALA A 113 -0.02 0.81 -1.76
CA ALA A 113 -1.01 1.85 -1.49
C ALA A 113 -0.52 3.18 -2.09
N ALA A 114 -1.42 3.95 -2.68
CA ALA A 114 -1.12 5.30 -3.14
C ALA A 114 -2.06 6.32 -2.48
N VAL A 115 -1.47 7.34 -1.88
CA VAL A 115 -2.19 8.44 -1.25
C VAL A 115 -2.50 9.50 -2.30
N GLY A 116 -3.73 9.97 -2.33
CA GLY A 116 -4.16 11.02 -3.25
C GLY A 116 -4.39 10.56 -4.70
N GLN A 117 -4.33 9.27 -4.98
CA GLN A 117 -4.77 8.72 -6.27
C GLN A 117 -6.29 8.53 -6.26
N ALA A 118 -6.92 8.94 -7.34
CA ALA A 118 -8.34 8.65 -7.55
C ALA A 118 -8.55 7.13 -7.63
N SER A 119 -9.59 6.65 -6.99
CA SER A 119 -10.00 5.25 -7.03
C SER A 119 -11.51 5.22 -7.24
N ASP A 120 -11.97 4.42 -8.19
CA ASP A 120 -13.40 4.16 -8.40
C ASP A 120 -13.99 3.23 -7.31
N LEU A 121 -13.14 2.70 -6.44
CA LEU A 121 -13.57 1.84 -5.34
C LEU A 121 -14.14 2.66 -4.19
N PRO A 122 -15.15 2.14 -3.50
CA PRO A 122 -15.70 2.77 -2.31
C PRO A 122 -14.62 3.01 -1.25
N SER A 123 -14.54 4.24 -0.78
CA SER A 123 -13.56 4.62 0.22
C SER A 123 -14.17 5.52 1.30
N LEU A 124 -13.67 5.42 2.52
CA LEU A 124 -14.07 6.22 3.65
C LEU A 124 -12.85 6.92 4.26
N PRO A 125 -12.89 8.24 4.45
CA PRO A 125 -11.87 8.94 5.21
C PRO A 125 -11.85 8.40 6.65
N ALA A 126 -10.66 8.05 7.14
CA ALA A 126 -10.51 7.39 8.42
C ALA A 126 -9.22 7.82 9.13
N LYS A 127 -9.24 7.71 10.45
CA LYS A 127 -8.07 7.81 11.31
C LYS A 127 -7.77 6.44 11.88
N HIS A 128 -6.59 5.90 11.61
CA HIS A 128 -6.08 4.75 12.35
C HIS A 128 -5.70 5.20 13.76
N VAL A 129 -6.26 4.56 14.76
CA VAL A 129 -6.03 4.87 16.16
C VAL A 129 -4.97 3.93 16.70
N ALA A 130 -3.79 4.46 16.96
CA ALA A 130 -2.68 3.72 17.56
C ALA A 130 -2.34 4.30 18.94
N ALA A 131 -1.70 3.50 19.79
CA ALA A 131 -1.44 3.85 21.20
C ALA A 131 -0.57 5.11 21.37
N ILE A 132 0.34 5.41 20.44
CA ILE A 132 1.25 6.55 20.55
C ILE A 132 0.94 7.63 19.52
N ARG A 133 0.67 7.28 18.28
CA ARG A 133 0.36 8.20 17.18
C ARG A 133 -0.60 7.55 16.21
N GLY A 134 -1.78 8.17 16.07
CA GLY A 134 -2.69 7.83 14.98
C GLY A 134 -2.24 8.47 13.66
N SER A 135 -2.74 7.94 12.56
CA SER A 135 -2.54 8.49 11.21
C SER A 135 -3.88 8.79 10.57
N GLU A 136 -3.92 9.80 9.71
CA GLU A 136 -5.11 10.12 8.92
C GLU A 136 -4.91 9.66 7.48
N GLY A 137 -5.93 9.04 6.93
CA GLY A 137 -5.91 8.48 5.58
C GLY A 137 -7.30 8.08 5.12
N ALA A 138 -7.37 7.10 4.25
CA ALA A 138 -8.62 6.55 3.73
C ALA A 138 -8.61 5.02 3.73
N LEU A 139 -9.73 4.43 4.11
CA LEU A 139 -10.02 3.01 3.93
C LEU A 139 -10.71 2.81 2.59
N THR A 140 -10.12 2.02 1.73
CA THR A 140 -10.70 1.61 0.44
C THR A 140 -11.07 0.13 0.51
N PHE A 141 -12.28 -0.19 0.06
CA PHE A 141 -12.82 -1.54 0.08
C PHE A 141 -12.77 -2.12 -1.33
N ALA A 142 -11.76 -2.94 -1.59
CA ALA A 142 -11.59 -3.68 -2.84
C ALA A 142 -12.36 -5.02 -2.79
N PRO A 143 -12.56 -5.71 -3.92
CA PRO A 143 -13.31 -6.97 -3.94
C PRO A 143 -12.72 -8.11 -3.08
N ASP A 144 -11.43 -8.05 -2.76
CA ASP A 144 -10.68 -9.10 -2.05
C ASP A 144 -9.81 -8.59 -0.91
N SER A 145 -9.83 -7.28 -0.65
CA SER A 145 -8.93 -6.66 0.33
C SER A 145 -9.49 -5.34 0.88
N ILE A 146 -9.00 -4.97 2.07
CA ILE A 146 -9.14 -3.63 2.64
C ILE A 146 -7.79 -2.95 2.54
N VAL A 147 -7.77 -1.73 2.00
CA VAL A 147 -6.56 -0.90 1.89
C VAL A 147 -6.73 0.34 2.76
N TYR A 148 -5.87 0.52 3.72
CA TYR A 148 -5.70 1.79 4.41
C TYR A 148 -4.53 2.54 3.82
N ALA A 149 -4.78 3.70 3.22
CA ALA A 149 -3.77 4.55 2.60
C ALA A 149 -3.57 5.82 3.42
N ALA A 150 -2.41 5.95 4.04
CA ALA A 150 -1.94 7.13 4.75
C ALA A 150 -0.45 7.32 4.47
N ALA A 151 0.07 8.56 4.56
CA ALA A 151 1.42 8.88 4.12
C ALA A 151 2.54 8.04 4.77
N ASN A 152 2.36 7.60 6.01
CA ASN A 152 3.40 6.90 6.78
C ASN A 152 2.92 5.61 7.45
N ASP A 153 1.67 5.20 7.25
CA ASP A 153 1.05 4.11 8.00
C ASP A 153 0.02 3.39 7.13
N SER A 154 0.39 3.11 5.89
CA SER A 154 -0.48 2.35 5.00
C SER A 154 -0.40 0.86 5.28
N ARG A 155 -1.54 0.19 5.10
CA ARG A 155 -1.67 -1.26 5.20
C ARG A 155 -2.68 -1.77 4.20
N THR A 156 -2.42 -2.97 3.72
CA THR A 156 -3.38 -3.73 2.92
C THR A 156 -3.58 -5.10 3.55
N TRP A 157 -4.84 -5.47 3.74
CA TRP A 157 -5.23 -6.78 4.25
C TRP A 157 -6.09 -7.48 3.22
N ARG A 158 -5.66 -8.64 2.74
CA ARG A 158 -6.55 -9.53 1.98
C ARG A 158 -7.63 -10.04 2.93
N TYR A 159 -8.80 -10.33 2.41
CA TYR A 159 -9.87 -10.92 3.23
C TYR A 159 -9.43 -12.22 3.90
N SER A 160 -8.56 -13.02 3.26
CA SER A 160 -7.96 -14.22 3.85
C SER A 160 -7.04 -13.96 5.04
N ASP A 161 -6.51 -12.75 5.18
CA ASP A 161 -5.63 -12.37 6.29
C ASP A 161 -6.42 -11.82 7.49
N ILE A 162 -7.73 -11.57 7.30
CA ILE A 162 -8.64 -11.01 8.30
C ILE A 162 -9.33 -12.13 9.09
N GLN A 163 -9.13 -12.15 10.39
CA GLN A 163 -9.86 -13.06 11.26
C GLN A 163 -11.33 -12.65 11.39
N PHE A 164 -11.57 -11.38 11.68
CA PHE A 164 -12.90 -10.79 11.74
C PHE A 164 -12.84 -9.28 11.68
N ILE A 165 -13.97 -8.66 11.36
CA ILE A 165 -14.20 -7.23 11.53
C ILE A 165 -15.23 -7.00 12.62
N SER A 166 -15.16 -5.86 13.30
CA SER A 166 -16.17 -5.44 14.27
C SER A 166 -16.38 -3.92 14.21
N SER A 167 -17.54 -3.49 14.71
CA SER A 167 -17.90 -2.08 14.79
C SER A 167 -18.75 -1.86 16.04
N SER A 168 -18.46 -0.82 16.81
CA SER A 168 -19.29 -0.38 17.94
C SER A 168 -20.24 0.77 17.54
N GLY A 169 -20.30 1.11 16.25
CA GLY A 169 -21.17 2.14 15.70
C GLY A 169 -20.71 2.60 14.32
N PRO A 170 -21.50 3.42 13.63
CA PRO A 170 -21.28 3.74 12.23
C PRO A 170 -19.96 4.49 11.95
N PHE A 171 -19.31 5.04 12.96
CA PHE A 171 -18.06 5.79 12.85
C PHE A 171 -16.84 4.98 13.30
N GLN A 172 -16.97 3.69 13.51
CA GLN A 172 -15.86 2.84 13.94
C GLN A 172 -15.80 1.58 13.10
N LEU A 173 -14.58 1.17 12.79
CA LEU A 173 -14.27 -0.12 12.19
C LEU A 173 -13.02 -0.68 12.85
N THR A 174 -13.09 -1.92 13.26
CA THR A 174 -11.94 -2.69 13.71
C THR A 174 -11.67 -3.81 12.75
N VAL A 175 -10.42 -3.94 12.31
CA VAL A 175 -9.93 -5.05 11.50
C VAL A 175 -8.98 -5.87 12.37
N THR A 176 -9.33 -7.11 12.63
CA THR A 176 -8.50 -8.05 13.38
C THR A 176 -7.89 -9.08 12.45
N THR A 177 -6.58 -9.17 12.47
CA THR A 177 -5.77 -10.11 11.70
C THR A 177 -5.11 -11.13 12.63
N PHE A 178 -4.39 -12.09 12.06
CA PHE A 178 -3.59 -13.02 12.85
C PHE A 178 -2.44 -12.36 13.61
N GLU A 179 -1.98 -11.18 13.15
CA GLU A 179 -0.87 -10.47 13.80
C GLU A 179 -1.36 -9.54 14.92
N LYS A 180 -2.36 -8.71 14.62
CA LYS A 180 -2.88 -7.70 15.56
C LYS A 180 -4.22 -7.12 15.12
N GLN A 181 -4.73 -6.25 15.98
CA GLN A 181 -5.95 -5.48 15.77
C GLN A 181 -5.62 -4.07 15.30
N PHE A 182 -6.37 -3.59 14.31
CA PHE A 182 -6.30 -2.23 13.76
C PHE A 182 -7.64 -1.52 14.00
N ASN A 183 -7.60 -0.40 14.71
CA ASN A 183 -8.79 0.36 15.07
C ASN A 183 -8.89 1.63 14.24
N PHE A 184 -10.04 1.86 13.63
CA PHE A 184 -10.29 3.02 12.80
C PHE A 184 -11.47 3.84 13.32
N GLN A 185 -11.24 5.15 13.43
CA GLN A 185 -12.28 6.14 13.56
C GLN A 185 -12.61 6.67 12.18
N LEU A 186 -13.83 6.42 11.70
CA LEU A 186 -14.32 6.88 10.41
C LEU A 186 -14.77 8.32 10.49
N LYS A 187 -14.45 9.12 9.48
CA LYS A 187 -14.90 10.52 9.40
C LYS A 187 -16.26 10.68 8.73
N GLN A 188 -16.76 9.59 8.16
CA GLN A 188 -18.11 9.47 7.60
C GLN A 188 -18.71 8.16 8.10
N PRO A 189 -20.03 8.09 8.29
CA PRO A 189 -20.66 6.88 8.76
C PRO A 189 -20.55 5.77 7.71
N MET A 190 -20.20 4.58 8.14
CA MET A 190 -20.32 3.38 7.34
C MET A 190 -21.77 2.90 7.37
N PRO A 191 -22.46 2.82 6.22
CA PRO A 191 -23.80 2.23 6.18
C PRO A 191 -23.78 0.79 6.65
N GLU A 192 -24.80 0.37 7.40
CA GLU A 192 -24.93 -1.00 7.89
C GLU A 192 -24.91 -2.04 6.75
N SER A 193 -25.58 -1.72 5.64
CA SER A 193 -25.54 -2.57 4.45
C SER A 193 -24.14 -2.79 3.92
N ARG A 194 -23.28 -1.76 3.97
CA ARG A 194 -21.89 -1.86 3.56
C ARG A 194 -21.06 -2.71 4.52
N TYR A 195 -21.27 -2.53 5.82
CA TYR A 195 -20.62 -3.35 6.84
C TYR A 195 -20.99 -4.82 6.68
N ASN A 196 -22.29 -5.11 6.53
CA ASN A 196 -22.78 -6.46 6.36
C ASN A 196 -22.24 -7.12 5.08
N GLN A 197 -22.18 -6.40 3.97
CA GLN A 197 -21.59 -6.90 2.73
C GLN A 197 -20.10 -7.23 2.92
N LEU A 198 -19.35 -6.31 3.50
CA LEU A 198 -17.93 -6.52 3.80
C LEU A 198 -17.70 -7.75 4.70
N TRP A 199 -18.52 -7.90 5.73
CA TRP A 199 -18.47 -9.06 6.61
C TRP A 199 -18.74 -10.36 5.84
N LEU A 200 -19.79 -10.40 5.01
CA LEU A 200 -20.13 -11.57 4.18
C LEU A 200 -18.98 -11.92 3.22
N ASP A 201 -18.36 -10.94 2.58
CA ASP A 201 -17.28 -11.16 1.62
C ASP A 201 -16.04 -11.73 2.31
N ILE A 202 -15.72 -11.26 3.52
CA ILE A 202 -14.62 -11.79 4.34
C ILE A 202 -14.94 -13.24 4.79
N GLU A 203 -16.15 -13.50 5.27
CA GLU A 203 -16.55 -14.83 5.74
C GLU A 203 -16.56 -15.87 4.61
N ARG A 204 -17.07 -15.48 3.42
CA ARG A 204 -17.03 -16.34 2.22
C ARG A 204 -15.59 -16.63 1.79
N LYS A 205 -14.74 -15.62 1.74
CA LYS A 205 -13.34 -15.78 1.34
C LYS A 205 -12.56 -16.69 2.27
N ASN A 206 -12.94 -16.70 3.53
CA ASN A 206 -12.36 -17.58 4.56
C ASN A 206 -13.04 -18.96 4.65
N GLY A 207 -14.03 -19.24 3.80
CA GLY A 207 -14.74 -20.52 3.78
C GLY A 207 -15.60 -20.79 5.03
N ARG A 208 -15.98 -19.73 5.78
CA ARG A 208 -16.79 -19.86 7.00
C ARG A 208 -18.28 -19.83 6.74
N ILE A 209 -18.69 -19.31 5.60
CA ILE A 209 -20.06 -19.32 5.06
C ILE A 209 -20.05 -19.70 3.58
N GLN A 210 -21.17 -20.24 3.09
CA GLN A 210 -21.38 -20.58 1.68
C GLN A 210 -21.95 -19.41 0.89
#